data_bea93bb39d9d82ae180f3d70494b24d3
#
_entry.id   bea93bb39d9d82ae180f3d70494b24d3
#
_cell.length_a   1.000
_cell.length_b   1.000
_cell.length_c   1.000
_cell.angle_alpha   90.00
_cell.angle_beta   90.00
_cell.angle_gamma   90.00
#
_symmetry.space_group_name_H-M   'P 1'
#
loop_
_entity.id
_entity.type
_entity.pdbx_description
1 polymer ?
#
loop_
_entity_poly.entity_id
_entity_poly.type
_entity_poly.pdbx_seq_one_letter_code
_entity_poly.pdbx_strand_id
1 'polypeptide(L)'
;MALSEETLLDERSGRIMNRSLAEYHLPTNADVPEIEVHFVDRPDPRTPLGAKGIGELPIVGVAAAIANAVYDATGKRVRDLPIRLDKLL
;
A
#
# COMPACT_ATOMS: atom_id res chain seq x y z
N MET A 1 1.48 3.72 -2.70
CA MET A 1 2.70 2.87 -2.73
C MET A 1 2.45 1.50 -3.35
N ALA A 2 1.46 0.71 -2.97
CA ALA A 2 1.31 -0.62 -3.57
C ALA A 2 0.90 -0.61 -5.05
N LEU A 3 0.02 0.27 -5.48
CA LEU A 3 -0.55 0.30 -6.83
C LEU A 3 -0.09 1.48 -7.71
N SER A 4 0.07 2.66 -7.14
CA SER A 4 0.27 3.87 -7.94
C SER A 4 1.43 4.75 -7.50
N GLU A 5 1.62 4.91 -6.20
CA GLU A 5 2.58 5.87 -5.66
C GLU A 5 4.03 5.37 -5.78
N GLU A 6 4.85 6.15 -6.45
CA GLU A 6 6.27 5.85 -6.63
C GLU A 6 7.08 7.14 -6.62
N THR A 7 8.19 7.14 -5.91
CA THR A 7 9.18 8.22 -5.98
C THR A 7 10.21 7.88 -7.05
N LEU A 8 10.27 8.70 -8.10
CA LEU A 8 11.22 8.53 -9.20
C LEU A 8 12.49 9.31 -8.92
N LEU A 9 13.60 8.59 -8.78
CA LEU A 9 14.93 9.16 -8.58
C LEU A 9 15.69 9.17 -9.90
N ASP A 10 16.24 10.32 -10.27
CA ASP A 10 17.25 10.40 -11.33
C ASP A 10 18.60 9.98 -10.77
N GLU A 11 19.08 8.82 -11.15
CA GLU A 11 20.35 8.25 -10.67
C GLU A 11 21.58 9.10 -11.04
N ARG A 12 21.49 9.91 -12.10
CA ARG A 12 22.61 10.76 -12.56
C ARG A 12 22.77 12.01 -11.71
N SER A 13 21.67 12.60 -11.27
CA SER A 13 21.67 13.85 -10.53
C SER A 13 21.31 13.67 -9.04
N GLY A 14 20.79 12.52 -8.65
CA GLY A 14 20.28 12.24 -7.29
C GLY A 14 19.02 13.03 -6.96
N ARG A 15 18.30 13.56 -7.96
CA ARG A 15 17.10 14.37 -7.77
C ARG A 15 15.83 13.53 -7.88
N ILE A 16 14.86 13.87 -7.05
CA ILE A 16 13.51 13.34 -7.19
C ILE A 16 12.85 14.04 -8.39
N MET A 17 12.41 13.24 -9.37
CA MET A 17 11.83 13.75 -10.61
C MET A 17 10.38 14.19 -10.44
N ASN A 18 9.55 13.39 -9.76
CA ASN A 18 8.13 13.64 -9.53
C ASN A 18 7.86 14.29 -8.17
N ARG A 19 8.35 15.51 -7.98
CA ARG A 19 8.37 16.24 -6.70
C ARG A 19 7.16 17.17 -6.46
N SER A 20 6.20 17.15 -7.36
CA SER A 20 4.96 17.94 -7.23
C SER A 20 3.75 17.04 -7.31
N LEU A 21 2.60 17.48 -6.80
CA LEU A 21 1.34 16.73 -6.90
C LEU A 21 0.83 16.57 -8.35
N ALA A 22 1.34 17.37 -9.29
CA ALA A 22 1.04 17.19 -10.70
C ALA A 22 1.80 16.00 -11.33
N GLU A 23 2.90 15.60 -10.73
CA GLU A 23 3.80 14.55 -11.23
C GLU A 23 3.75 13.28 -10.36
N TYR A 24 3.41 13.43 -9.08
CA TYR A 24 3.29 12.31 -8.14
C TYR A 24 1.88 11.72 -8.21
N HIS A 25 1.79 10.47 -8.62
CA HIS A 25 0.51 9.82 -8.88
C HIS A 25 -0.16 9.33 -7.59
N LEU A 26 -1.07 10.15 -7.06
CA LEU A 26 -1.93 9.77 -5.93
C LEU A 26 -3.21 9.10 -6.44
N PRO A 27 -3.70 8.06 -5.75
CA PRO A 27 -5.02 7.49 -6.07
C PRO A 27 -6.12 8.52 -5.78
N THR A 28 -7.11 8.58 -6.66
CA THR A 28 -8.33 9.37 -6.47
C THR A 28 -9.40 8.56 -5.78
N ASN A 29 -10.49 9.19 -5.36
CA ASN A 29 -11.63 8.48 -4.76
C ASN A 29 -12.22 7.42 -5.70
N ALA A 30 -12.10 7.60 -7.02
CA ALA A 30 -12.56 6.63 -8.01
C ALA A 30 -11.68 5.38 -8.09
N ASP A 31 -10.43 5.48 -7.66
CA ASP A 31 -9.46 4.37 -7.67
C ASP A 31 -9.54 3.52 -6.40
N VAL A 32 -10.23 4.02 -5.37
CA VAL A 32 -10.34 3.34 -4.07
C VAL A 32 -11.65 2.55 -4.02
N PRO A 33 -11.58 1.22 -3.85
CA PRO A 33 -12.78 0.40 -3.71
C PRO A 33 -13.47 0.63 -2.35
N GLU A 34 -14.66 0.08 -2.18
CA GLU A 34 -15.31 0.03 -0.88
C GLU A 34 -14.41 -0.72 0.12
N ILE A 35 -14.21 -0.11 1.30
CA ILE A 35 -13.36 -0.67 2.34
C ILE A 35 -14.23 -1.00 3.55
N GLU A 36 -14.29 -2.27 3.90
CA GLU A 36 -14.89 -2.74 5.14
C GLU A 36 -13.82 -2.86 6.22
N VAL A 37 -14.12 -2.34 7.41
CA VAL A 37 -13.20 -2.39 8.56
C VAL A 37 -13.82 -3.22 9.68
N HIS A 38 -13.15 -4.30 10.05
CA HIS A 38 -13.57 -5.17 11.13
C HIS A 38 -12.56 -5.12 12.28
N PHE A 39 -13.06 -4.83 13.48
CA PHE A 39 -12.25 -4.86 14.71
C PHE A 39 -12.44 -6.19 15.42
N VAL A 40 -11.34 -6.89 15.68
CA VAL A 40 -11.33 -8.06 16.54
C VAL A 40 -11.01 -7.59 17.95
N ASP A 41 -12.03 -7.43 18.76
CA ASP A 41 -11.88 -6.98 20.16
C ASP A 41 -11.27 -8.09 21.02
N ARG A 42 -9.99 -7.91 21.33
CA ARG A 42 -9.23 -8.83 22.18
C ARG A 42 -8.32 -8.03 23.11
N PRO A 43 -8.82 -7.63 24.29
CA PRO A 43 -8.05 -6.82 25.23
C PRO A 43 -6.78 -7.55 25.69
N ASP A 44 -5.71 -6.80 25.93
CA ASP A 44 -4.48 -7.34 26.50
C ASP A 44 -4.56 -7.30 28.03
N PRO A 45 -4.53 -8.46 28.72
CA PRO A 45 -4.64 -8.51 30.17
C PRO A 45 -3.44 -7.86 30.92
N ARG A 46 -2.34 -7.57 30.19
CA ARG A 46 -1.12 -6.98 30.77
C ARG A 46 -1.07 -5.47 30.68
N THR A 47 -2.02 -4.84 30.01
CA THR A 47 -2.04 -3.39 29.82
C THR A 47 -3.20 -2.73 30.53
N PRO A 48 -3.06 -1.47 31.00
CA PRO A 48 -4.17 -0.71 31.53
C PRO A 48 -5.30 -0.59 30.51
N LEU A 49 -6.55 -0.79 30.93
CA LEU A 49 -7.74 -0.77 30.08
C LEU A 49 -7.74 -1.82 28.94
N GLY A 50 -6.81 -2.77 28.96
CA GLY A 50 -6.67 -3.73 27.85
C GLY A 50 -6.18 -3.11 26.53
N ALA A 51 -5.71 -1.86 26.58
CA ALA A 51 -5.35 -1.10 25.37
C ALA A 51 -4.12 -1.69 24.67
N LYS A 52 -4.12 -1.63 23.35
CA LYS A 52 -3.01 -2.03 22.47
C LYS A 52 -2.58 -0.88 21.57
N GLY A 53 -1.28 -0.77 21.32
CA GLY A 53 -0.78 0.11 20.28
C GLY A 53 -1.21 -0.39 18.91
N ILE A 54 -1.70 0.51 18.04
CA ILE A 54 -2.07 0.17 16.68
C ILE A 54 -1.14 0.84 15.65
N GLY A 55 -0.76 2.08 15.87
CA GLY A 55 0.23 2.82 15.06
C GLY A 55 0.27 2.44 13.59
N GLU A 56 1.44 2.09 13.11
CA GLU A 56 1.67 1.67 11.72
C GLU A 56 1.42 0.16 11.49
N LEU A 57 1.00 -0.57 12.50
CA LEU A 57 0.81 -2.02 12.43
C LEU A 57 -0.09 -2.46 11.26
N PRO A 58 -1.21 -1.81 10.95
CA PRO A 58 -2.09 -2.23 9.87
C PRO A 58 -1.48 -2.07 8.47
N ILE A 59 -0.54 -1.15 8.26
CA ILE A 59 0.01 -0.89 6.93
C ILE A 59 1.08 -1.90 6.50
N VAL A 60 1.69 -2.60 7.45
CA VAL A 60 2.81 -3.52 7.17
C VAL A 60 2.42 -4.63 6.19
N GLY A 61 1.20 -5.15 6.29
CA GLY A 61 0.71 -6.24 5.44
C GLY A 61 0.07 -5.81 4.12
N VAL A 62 -0.18 -4.52 3.90
CA VAL A 62 -1.01 -4.04 2.78
C VAL A 62 -0.40 -4.37 1.43
N ALA A 63 0.88 -4.10 1.22
CA ALA A 63 1.54 -4.36 -0.06
C ALA A 63 1.53 -5.86 -0.43
N ALA A 64 1.78 -6.73 0.54
CA ALA A 64 1.74 -8.17 0.35
C ALA A 64 0.32 -8.68 0.07
N ALA A 65 -0.68 -8.16 0.79
CA ALA A 65 -2.08 -8.50 0.58
C ALA A 65 -2.55 -8.13 -0.83
N ILE A 66 -2.22 -6.92 -1.29
CA ILE A 66 -2.54 -6.45 -2.65
C ILE A 66 -1.82 -7.30 -3.69
N ALA A 67 -0.54 -7.60 -3.51
CA ALA A 67 0.21 -8.45 -4.43
C ALA A 67 -0.38 -9.87 -4.55
N ASN A 68 -0.88 -10.42 -3.45
CA ASN A 68 -1.57 -11.71 -3.45
C ASN A 68 -2.93 -11.64 -4.13
N ALA A 69 -3.71 -10.59 -3.87
CA ALA A 69 -5.01 -10.38 -4.52
C ALA A 69 -4.86 -10.23 -6.05
N VAL A 70 -3.86 -9.47 -6.50
CA VAL A 70 -3.53 -9.33 -7.92
C VAL A 70 -3.13 -10.68 -8.53
N TYR A 71 -2.32 -11.45 -7.83
CA TYR A 71 -1.95 -12.78 -8.29
C TYR A 71 -3.15 -13.73 -8.39
N ASP A 72 -4.03 -13.72 -7.41
CA ASP A 72 -5.25 -14.54 -7.40
C ASP A 72 -6.17 -14.18 -8.58
N ALA A 73 -6.31 -12.89 -8.86
CA ALA A 73 -7.16 -12.41 -9.94
C ALA A 73 -6.57 -12.61 -11.35
N THR A 74 -5.24 -12.56 -11.50
CA THR A 74 -4.60 -12.49 -12.83
C THR A 74 -3.68 -13.68 -13.15
N GLY A 75 -3.27 -14.44 -12.14
CA GLY A 75 -2.24 -15.47 -12.24
C GLY A 75 -0.82 -14.92 -12.39
N LYS A 76 -0.63 -13.58 -12.45
CA LYS A 76 0.68 -12.95 -12.62
C LYS A 76 1.26 -12.52 -11.28
N ARG A 77 2.48 -12.98 -10.98
CA ARG A 77 3.17 -12.66 -9.73
C ARG A 77 4.11 -11.47 -9.93
N VAL A 78 3.69 -10.30 -9.44
CA VAL A 78 4.54 -9.10 -9.39
C VAL A 78 5.23 -9.02 -8.03
N ARG A 79 6.54 -8.77 -8.03
CA ARG A 79 7.37 -8.67 -6.82
C ARG A 79 7.97 -7.29 -6.61
N ASP A 80 7.80 -6.41 -7.58
CA ASP A 80 8.30 -5.04 -7.56
C ASP A 80 7.15 -4.05 -7.45
N LEU A 81 7.24 -3.13 -6.51
CA LEU A 81 6.24 -2.08 -6.28
C LEU A 81 6.61 -0.80 -7.08
N PRO A 82 5.61 -0.02 -7.45
CA PRO A 82 4.18 -0.29 -7.40
C PRO A 82 3.73 -1.33 -8.44
N ILE A 83 2.60 -2.01 -8.16
CA ILE A 83 2.01 -3.00 -9.08
C ILE A 83 1.14 -2.24 -10.09
N ARG A 84 1.75 -1.78 -11.16
CA ARG A 84 1.08 -1.05 -12.23
C ARG A 84 0.55 -1.99 -13.31
N LEU A 85 -0.37 -1.48 -14.11
CA LEU A 85 -1.01 -2.25 -15.20
C LEU A 85 -0.01 -2.78 -16.22
N ASP A 86 1.04 -2.02 -16.53
CA ASP A 86 2.11 -2.43 -17.45
C ASP A 86 2.82 -3.72 -17.00
N LYS A 87 2.87 -3.98 -15.70
CA LYS A 87 3.44 -5.23 -15.13
C LYS A 87 2.48 -6.42 -15.21
N LEU A 88 1.23 -6.18 -15.59
CA LEU A 88 0.19 -7.19 -15.69
C LEU A 88 -0.15 -7.55 -17.15
N LEU A 89 0.37 -6.80 -18.09
CA LEU A 89 0.22 -7.08 -19.53
C LEU A 89 1.34 -8.05 -19.99
#